data_cddadc9eea852e73cf4fec08e80e43e1
#
_entry.id   cddadc9eea852e73cf4fec08e80e43e1
#
_cell.length_a   1.000
_cell.length_b   1.000
_cell.length_c   1.000
_cell.angle_alpha   90.00
_cell.angle_beta   90.00
_cell.angle_gamma   90.00
#
_symmetry.space_group_name_H-M   'P 1'
#
loop_
_entity.id
_entity.type
_entity.pdbx_description
1 polymer ?
#
loop_
_entity_poly.entity_id
_entity_poly.type
_entity_poly.pdbx_seq_one_letter_code
_entity_poly.pdbx_strand_id
1 'polypeptide(L)'
;KDSVYISKDNKGKIIVPATYGAGITIEKDLAWSVSAEYSLSQWADYRYYGQKDEVKDSWLFRLGGSVIPNYKSTSYWAQVQYRAGFYIGPDYIAVNKSLPAYAITFGASFPVRKYGYSLYSGQYTSINTAFEIGARGNKSNSLRETFYRISIGLSLSDIWFIKRTYQ
;
A
#
# COMPACT_ATOMS: atom_id res chain seq x y z
N LYS A 1 -32.37 0.13 45.46
CA LYS A 1 -30.90 0.04 45.27
C LYS A 1 -30.65 -0.66 43.96
N ASP A 2 -30.34 0.10 42.94
CA ASP A 2 -29.96 -0.46 41.65
C ASP A 2 -28.54 -1.04 41.77
N SER A 3 -28.42 -2.36 41.60
CA SER A 3 -27.11 -3.01 41.54
C SER A 3 -26.52 -2.84 40.12
N VAL A 4 -25.59 -1.95 40.02
CA VAL A 4 -24.74 -1.86 38.84
C VAL A 4 -23.79 -3.06 38.86
N TYR A 5 -23.95 -3.99 37.92
CA TYR A 5 -23.03 -5.10 37.72
C TYR A 5 -21.71 -4.53 37.15
N ILE A 6 -20.68 -4.51 37.99
CA ILE A 6 -19.34 -4.14 37.55
C ILE A 6 -18.52 -5.42 37.44
N SER A 7 -18.26 -5.86 36.22
CA SER A 7 -17.27 -6.92 35.96
C SER A 7 -15.89 -6.30 35.96
N LYS A 8 -15.09 -6.56 37.03
CA LYS A 8 -13.69 -6.19 37.13
C LYS A 8 -12.84 -7.37 36.67
N ASP A 9 -11.75 -7.08 35.94
CA ASP A 9 -10.72 -8.03 35.53
C ASP A 9 -11.15 -9.15 34.55
N ASN A 10 -11.88 -8.80 33.51
CA ASN A 10 -12.09 -9.73 32.40
C ASN A 10 -10.77 -9.96 31.64
N LYS A 11 -10.06 -11.02 31.99
CA LYS A 11 -8.89 -11.49 31.23
C LYS A 11 -9.40 -12.23 29.99
N GLY A 12 -8.92 -11.84 28.83
CA GLY A 12 -9.27 -12.48 27.56
C GLY A 12 -8.07 -12.57 26.64
N LYS A 13 -8.14 -13.48 25.68
CA LYS A 13 -7.13 -13.66 24.65
C LYS A 13 -7.65 -13.10 23.34
N ILE A 14 -6.82 -12.29 22.66
CA ILE A 14 -7.06 -11.85 21.30
C ILE A 14 -6.16 -12.68 20.38
N ILE A 15 -6.76 -13.35 19.40
CA ILE A 15 -6.04 -14.11 18.38
C ILE A 15 -6.06 -13.27 17.11
N VAL A 16 -4.88 -12.84 16.67
CA VAL A 16 -4.70 -12.09 15.41
C VAL A 16 -4.40 -13.11 14.31
N PRO A 17 -5.04 -13.00 13.14
CA PRO A 17 -4.85 -13.95 12.04
C PRO A 17 -3.44 -13.88 11.45
N ALA A 18 -2.95 -15.00 10.95
CA ALA A 18 -1.73 -15.06 10.16
C ALA A 18 -1.96 -14.49 8.77
N THR A 19 -0.96 -13.79 8.25
CA THR A 19 -0.94 -13.31 6.86
C THR A 19 0.31 -13.85 6.18
N TYR A 20 0.12 -14.44 5.00
CA TYR A 20 1.17 -14.96 4.14
C TYR A 20 1.17 -14.14 2.84
N GLY A 21 2.35 -13.83 2.33
CA GLY A 21 2.48 -13.11 1.08
C GLY A 21 3.70 -13.55 0.31
N ALA A 22 3.58 -13.51 -1.01
CA ALA A 22 4.68 -13.72 -1.94
C ALA A 22 4.57 -12.71 -3.08
N GLY A 23 5.70 -12.22 -3.55
CA GLY A 23 5.73 -11.27 -4.64
C GLY A 23 7.03 -11.38 -5.44
N ILE A 24 6.97 -10.87 -6.65
CA ILE A 24 8.10 -10.78 -7.55
C ILE A 24 8.15 -9.35 -8.12
N THR A 25 9.35 -8.82 -8.21
CA THR A 25 9.64 -7.55 -8.89
C THR A 25 10.70 -7.79 -9.94
N ILE A 26 10.45 -7.29 -11.14
CA ILE A 26 11.39 -7.25 -12.25
C ILE A 26 11.64 -5.78 -12.54
N GLU A 27 12.89 -5.40 -12.57
CA GLU A 27 13.29 -4.03 -12.81
C GLU A 27 14.49 -3.93 -13.77
N LYS A 28 14.59 -2.83 -14.47
CA LYS A 28 15.74 -2.52 -15.31
C LYS A 28 16.29 -1.15 -14.93
N ASP A 29 17.36 -1.16 -14.16
CA ASP A 29 18.03 0.06 -13.63
C ASP A 29 16.98 1.00 -12.99
N LEU A 30 17.00 2.25 -13.44
CA LEU A 30 16.03 3.27 -13.05
C LEU A 30 14.92 3.44 -14.12
N ALA A 31 14.97 2.68 -15.21
CA ALA A 31 14.10 2.93 -16.35
C ALA A 31 12.69 2.47 -16.10
N TRP A 32 12.51 1.23 -15.63
CA TRP A 32 11.18 0.69 -15.35
C TRP A 32 11.22 -0.44 -14.32
N SER A 33 10.11 -0.64 -13.68
CA SER A 33 9.87 -1.80 -12.82
C SER A 33 8.44 -2.32 -12.99
N VAL A 34 8.27 -3.63 -12.82
CA VAL A 34 6.97 -4.30 -12.74
C VAL A 34 6.99 -5.23 -11.54
N SER A 35 5.95 -5.17 -10.74
CA SER A 35 5.81 -5.97 -9.52
C SER A 35 4.46 -6.65 -9.48
N ALA A 36 4.43 -7.91 -9.08
CA ALA A 36 3.22 -8.66 -8.78
C ALA A 36 3.33 -9.24 -7.37
N GLU A 37 2.24 -9.18 -6.61
CA GLU A 37 2.16 -9.66 -5.24
C GLU A 37 0.83 -10.37 -5.01
N TYR A 38 0.89 -11.47 -4.28
CA TYR A 38 -0.28 -12.16 -3.74
C TYR A 38 -0.15 -12.31 -2.25
N SER A 39 -1.21 -11.97 -1.51
CA SER A 39 -1.27 -12.15 -0.06
C SER A 39 -2.56 -12.84 0.36
N LEU A 40 -2.46 -13.68 1.39
CA LEU A 40 -3.56 -14.44 2.00
C LEU A 40 -3.58 -14.14 3.49
N SER A 41 -4.73 -13.75 4.03
CA SER A 41 -4.94 -13.48 5.45
C SER A 41 -6.03 -14.37 6.01
N GLN A 42 -5.72 -15.14 7.03
CA GLN A 42 -6.60 -16.15 7.64
C GLN A 42 -7.51 -15.52 8.70
N TRP A 43 -8.36 -14.57 8.29
CA TRP A 43 -9.26 -13.87 9.20
C TRP A 43 -10.32 -14.77 9.85
N ALA A 44 -10.61 -15.93 9.29
CA ALA A 44 -11.51 -16.92 9.92
C ALA A 44 -11.02 -17.39 11.30
N ASP A 45 -9.71 -17.26 11.56
CA ASP A 45 -9.08 -17.64 12.85
C ASP A 45 -9.09 -16.50 13.88
N TYR A 46 -9.54 -15.31 13.51
CA TYR A 46 -9.66 -14.19 14.44
C TYR A 46 -10.59 -14.52 15.61
N ARG A 47 -10.17 -14.20 16.82
CA ARG A 47 -10.99 -14.34 18.03
C ARG A 47 -10.74 -13.15 18.95
N TYR A 48 -11.82 -12.59 19.43
CA TYR A 48 -11.81 -11.56 20.46
C TYR A 48 -12.47 -12.12 21.73
N TYR A 49 -11.67 -12.35 22.77
CA TYR A 49 -12.13 -12.96 24.02
C TYR A 49 -12.88 -14.29 23.80
N GLY A 50 -12.43 -15.10 22.84
CA GLY A 50 -13.04 -16.37 22.48
C GLY A 50 -14.26 -16.28 21.56
N GLN A 51 -14.77 -15.08 21.29
CA GLN A 51 -15.86 -14.86 20.37
C GLN A 51 -15.35 -14.76 18.93
N LYS A 52 -16.15 -15.27 18.01
CA LYS A 52 -15.89 -15.20 16.57
C LYS A 52 -16.70 -14.05 15.97
N ASP A 53 -16.01 -13.15 15.27
CA ASP A 53 -16.66 -12.10 14.48
C ASP A 53 -17.05 -12.58 13.07
N GLU A 54 -17.86 -11.78 12.39
CA GLU A 54 -18.29 -12.02 10.99
C GLU A 54 -17.15 -11.66 10.01
N VAL A 55 -16.02 -12.36 10.14
CA VAL A 55 -14.85 -12.21 9.29
C VAL A 55 -14.53 -13.51 8.57
N LYS A 56 -13.98 -13.39 7.36
CA LYS A 56 -13.60 -14.52 6.50
C LYS A 56 -12.19 -14.32 5.98
N ASP A 57 -11.55 -15.43 5.60
CA ASP A 57 -10.27 -15.37 4.93
C ASP A 57 -10.34 -14.45 3.72
N SER A 58 -9.32 -13.63 3.57
CA SER A 58 -9.19 -12.70 2.46
C SER A 58 -7.89 -12.95 1.73
N TRP A 59 -7.94 -12.80 0.43
CA TRP A 59 -6.74 -12.79 -0.41
C TRP A 59 -6.69 -11.47 -1.18
N LEU A 60 -5.50 -11.06 -1.54
CA LEU A 60 -5.31 -9.83 -2.29
C LEU A 60 -4.22 -10.02 -3.32
N PHE A 61 -4.56 -9.79 -4.58
CA PHE A 61 -3.63 -9.75 -5.69
C PHE A 61 -3.36 -8.29 -6.06
N ARG A 62 -2.09 -7.94 -6.19
CA ARG A 62 -1.62 -6.62 -6.60
C ARG A 62 -0.71 -6.76 -7.79
N LEU A 63 -0.88 -5.88 -8.78
CA LEU A 63 0.03 -5.70 -9.90
C LEU A 63 0.30 -4.21 -10.07
N GLY A 64 1.55 -3.87 -10.27
CA GLY A 64 1.92 -2.48 -10.48
C GLY A 64 3.23 -2.36 -11.26
N GLY A 65 3.44 -1.18 -11.79
CA GLY A 65 4.67 -0.86 -12.47
C GLY A 65 5.00 0.62 -12.42
N SER A 66 6.25 0.91 -12.70
CA SER A 66 6.75 2.27 -12.81
C SER A 66 7.64 2.44 -14.03
N VAL A 67 7.70 3.65 -14.54
CA VAL A 67 8.58 4.02 -15.64
C VAL A 67 9.12 5.44 -15.45
N ILE A 68 10.41 5.62 -15.72
CA ILE A 68 11.04 6.92 -15.91
C ILE A 68 11.46 6.97 -17.39
N PRO A 69 10.83 7.80 -18.22
CA PRO A 69 11.06 7.80 -19.66
C PRO A 69 12.52 8.01 -20.03
N ASN A 70 13.19 8.97 -19.40
CA ASN A 70 14.64 9.17 -19.56
C ASN A 70 15.20 9.99 -18.38
N TYR A 71 15.82 9.32 -17.43
CA TYR A 71 16.40 9.95 -16.24
C TYR A 71 17.62 10.84 -16.54
N LYS A 72 18.26 10.69 -17.72
CA LYS A 72 19.38 11.51 -18.17
C LYS A 72 18.96 12.72 -19.02
N SER A 73 17.67 12.84 -19.33
CA SER A 73 17.16 13.93 -20.15
C SER A 73 17.28 15.28 -19.45
N THR A 74 17.40 16.33 -20.25
CA THR A 74 17.28 17.72 -19.78
C THR A 74 15.82 18.14 -19.59
N SER A 75 14.87 17.39 -20.18
CA SER A 75 13.44 17.62 -20.02
C SER A 75 12.97 17.13 -18.66
N TYR A 76 12.32 18.00 -17.89
CA TYR A 76 11.80 17.69 -16.57
C TYR A 76 10.80 16.52 -16.60
N TRP A 77 9.86 16.53 -17.53
CA TRP A 77 8.83 15.49 -17.64
C TRP A 77 9.36 14.10 -17.99
N ALA A 78 10.50 14.05 -18.67
CA ALA A 78 11.17 12.78 -18.96
C ALA A 78 11.87 12.18 -17.71
N GLN A 79 12.11 13.00 -16.69
CA GLN A 79 12.69 12.58 -15.41
C GLN A 79 11.65 12.21 -14.36
N VAL A 80 10.39 12.53 -14.57
CA VAL A 80 9.27 12.16 -13.68
C VAL A 80 9.09 10.65 -13.74
N GLN A 81 8.96 10.02 -12.55
CA GLN A 81 8.59 8.62 -12.47
C GLN A 81 7.08 8.49 -12.48
N TYR A 82 6.54 7.84 -13.49
CA TYR A 82 5.12 7.52 -13.61
C TYR A 82 4.87 6.12 -13.07
N ARG A 83 3.74 5.94 -12.38
CA ARG A 83 3.35 4.67 -11.76
C ARG A 83 1.91 4.36 -12.07
N ALA A 84 1.62 3.08 -12.31
CA ALA A 84 0.26 2.60 -12.43
C ALA A 84 0.17 1.22 -11.76
N GLY A 85 -1.00 0.90 -11.24
CA GLY A 85 -1.23 -0.39 -10.62
C GLY A 85 -2.70 -0.68 -10.45
N PHE A 86 -3.00 -1.91 -10.12
CA PHE A 86 -4.32 -2.32 -9.67
C PHE A 86 -4.21 -3.36 -8.59
N TYR A 87 -5.28 -3.50 -7.82
CA TYR A 87 -5.45 -4.64 -6.93
C TYR A 87 -6.89 -5.16 -6.97
N ILE A 88 -7.02 -6.44 -6.65
CA ILE A 88 -8.29 -7.14 -6.57
C ILE A 88 -8.23 -8.20 -5.47
N GLY A 89 -9.33 -8.33 -4.73
CA GLY A 89 -9.51 -9.37 -3.71
C GLY A 89 -10.78 -9.13 -2.92
N PRO A 90 -11.27 -10.13 -2.19
CA PRO A 90 -12.35 -9.93 -1.25
C PRO A 90 -11.85 -9.21 0.00
N ASP A 91 -12.69 -8.36 0.57
CA ASP A 91 -12.46 -7.82 1.91
C ASP A 91 -12.62 -8.92 2.97
N TYR A 92 -11.96 -8.75 4.12
CA TYR A 92 -12.08 -9.65 5.26
C TYR A 92 -13.43 -9.52 5.99
N ILE A 93 -14.12 -8.38 5.85
CA ILE A 93 -15.45 -8.16 6.40
C ILE A 93 -16.46 -8.88 5.50
N ALA A 94 -17.26 -9.77 6.08
CA ALA A 94 -18.25 -10.55 5.35
C ALA A 94 -19.63 -10.42 6.01
N VAL A 95 -20.35 -9.36 5.66
CA VAL A 95 -21.77 -9.25 6.04
C VAL A 95 -22.59 -10.13 5.09
N ASN A 96 -22.98 -11.31 5.55
CA ASN A 96 -23.66 -12.38 4.81
C ASN A 96 -22.83 -12.97 3.64
N LYS A 97 -22.16 -12.16 2.84
CA LYS A 97 -21.32 -12.58 1.71
C LYS A 97 -20.01 -11.79 1.71
N SER A 98 -18.97 -12.40 1.16
CA SER A 98 -17.68 -11.73 0.92
C SER A 98 -17.87 -10.48 0.05
N LEU A 99 -17.21 -9.37 0.41
CA LEU A 99 -17.26 -8.09 -0.31
C LEU A 99 -16.09 -8.04 -1.30
N PRO A 100 -16.32 -8.20 -2.61
CA PRO A 100 -15.24 -8.01 -3.58
C PRO A 100 -14.77 -6.57 -3.54
N ALA A 101 -13.47 -6.36 -3.57
CA ALA A 101 -12.84 -5.05 -3.62
C ALA A 101 -11.82 -5.01 -4.74
N TYR A 102 -11.78 -3.93 -5.49
CA TYR A 102 -10.79 -3.67 -6.52
C TYR A 102 -10.54 -2.17 -6.67
N ALA A 103 -9.33 -1.82 -7.05
CA ALA A 103 -9.00 -0.44 -7.37
C ALA A 103 -7.91 -0.36 -8.43
N ILE A 104 -7.88 0.77 -9.11
CA ILE A 104 -6.84 1.18 -10.03
C ILE A 104 -6.15 2.39 -9.44
N THR A 105 -4.82 2.42 -9.53
CA THR A 105 -4.00 3.49 -8.98
C THR A 105 -3.12 4.09 -10.08
N PHE A 106 -2.96 5.41 -10.04
CA PHE A 106 -2.03 6.16 -10.87
C PHE A 106 -1.22 7.07 -9.96
N GLY A 107 0.05 7.24 -10.27
CA GLY A 107 0.91 8.10 -9.46
C GLY A 107 2.06 8.68 -10.25
N ALA A 108 2.64 9.74 -9.68
CA ALA A 108 3.85 10.33 -10.21
C ALA A 108 4.78 10.77 -9.08
N SER A 109 6.09 10.62 -9.29
CA SER A 109 7.12 11.19 -8.43
C SER A 109 7.84 12.29 -9.17
N PHE A 110 7.72 13.49 -8.65
CA PHE A 110 8.29 14.72 -9.20
C PHE A 110 9.61 15.00 -8.51
N PRO A 111 10.76 14.93 -9.22
CA PRO A 111 12.04 15.25 -8.63
C PRO A 111 12.16 16.75 -8.36
N VAL A 112 12.55 17.13 -7.14
CA VAL A 112 12.74 18.53 -6.74
C VAL A 112 14.15 19.04 -7.05
N ARG A 113 15.13 18.13 -7.09
CA ARG A 113 16.51 18.45 -7.49
C ARG A 113 16.84 17.83 -8.85
N LYS A 114 17.69 18.48 -9.65
CA LYS A 114 18.17 17.95 -10.93
C LYS A 114 18.87 16.61 -10.74
N TYR A 115 18.41 15.59 -11.43
CA TYR A 115 18.84 14.19 -11.30
C TYR A 115 20.32 13.92 -11.55
N GLY A 116 21.00 14.75 -12.33
CA GLY A 116 22.40 14.50 -12.71
C GLY A 116 23.39 14.39 -11.55
N TYR A 117 23.04 14.93 -10.39
CA TYR A 117 23.89 14.91 -9.19
C TYR A 117 23.42 13.96 -8.10
N SER A 118 22.13 13.64 -8.05
CA SER A 118 21.52 12.99 -6.87
C SER A 118 21.46 11.47 -6.93
N LEU A 119 21.33 10.87 -8.10
CA LEU A 119 21.21 9.41 -8.20
C LEU A 119 22.53 8.68 -7.92
N TYR A 120 23.67 9.32 -8.22
CA TYR A 120 25.00 8.80 -7.89
C TYR A 120 25.47 9.20 -6.49
N SER A 121 24.92 10.27 -5.93
CA SER A 121 25.30 10.75 -4.58
C SER A 121 24.41 10.24 -3.47
N GLY A 122 23.34 9.51 -3.80
CA GLY A 122 22.36 9.04 -2.81
C GLY A 122 21.45 10.13 -2.22
N GLN A 123 21.58 11.37 -2.71
CA GLN A 123 20.79 12.53 -2.27
C GLN A 123 19.68 12.80 -3.27
N TYR A 124 18.44 12.63 -2.88
CA TYR A 124 17.30 13.00 -3.71
C TYR A 124 16.13 13.53 -2.88
N THR A 125 15.37 14.41 -3.49
CA THR A 125 14.11 14.90 -2.94
C THR A 125 13.05 14.74 -4.02
N SER A 126 11.93 14.12 -3.67
CA SER A 126 10.80 14.00 -4.60
C SER A 126 9.47 14.25 -3.92
N ILE A 127 8.54 14.86 -4.65
CA ILE A 127 7.14 14.97 -4.28
C ILE A 127 6.42 13.82 -4.97
N ASN A 128 5.77 12.96 -4.20
CA ASN A 128 5.02 11.81 -4.69
C ASN A 128 3.53 12.13 -4.66
N THR A 129 2.84 11.91 -5.75
CA THR A 129 1.39 12.01 -5.82
C THR A 129 0.82 10.67 -6.27
N ALA A 130 -0.35 10.32 -5.72
CA ALA A 130 -1.08 9.16 -6.18
C ALA A 130 -2.58 9.45 -6.15
N PHE A 131 -3.27 8.90 -7.12
CA PHE A 131 -4.72 8.91 -7.24
C PHE A 131 -5.20 7.47 -7.36
N GLU A 132 -6.23 7.12 -6.60
CA GLU A 132 -6.83 5.79 -6.58
C GLU A 132 -8.33 5.91 -6.78
N ILE A 133 -8.86 5.05 -7.65
CA ILE A 133 -10.28 4.82 -7.85
C ILE A 133 -10.56 3.37 -7.55
N GLY A 134 -11.50 3.09 -6.66
CA GLY A 134 -11.85 1.73 -6.31
C GLY A 134 -13.33 1.55 -6.04
N ALA A 135 -13.73 0.30 -6.03
CA ALA A 135 -15.07 -0.11 -5.65
C ALA A 135 -15.02 -1.31 -4.70
N ARG A 136 -15.96 -1.39 -3.80
CA ARG A 136 -16.12 -2.44 -2.80
C ARG A 136 -17.58 -2.89 -2.75
N GLY A 137 -17.80 -4.20 -2.72
CA GLY A 137 -19.13 -4.80 -2.79
C GLY A 137 -19.71 -4.83 -4.20
N ASN A 138 -20.83 -5.47 -4.34
CA ASN A 138 -21.59 -5.58 -5.59
C ASN A 138 -23.11 -5.47 -5.34
N LYS A 139 -23.91 -5.59 -6.39
CA LYS A 139 -25.38 -5.48 -6.31
C LYS A 139 -26.04 -6.56 -5.42
N SER A 140 -25.37 -7.68 -5.19
CA SER A 140 -25.88 -8.78 -4.36
C SER A 140 -25.47 -8.65 -2.88
N ASN A 141 -24.67 -7.64 -2.54
CA ASN A 141 -24.23 -7.37 -1.18
C ASN A 141 -25.05 -6.24 -0.58
N SER A 142 -25.20 -6.23 0.73
CA SER A 142 -25.87 -5.14 1.48
C SER A 142 -25.11 -3.82 1.40
N LEU A 143 -23.83 -3.86 1.07
CA LEU A 143 -22.96 -2.70 0.95
C LEU A 143 -22.34 -2.67 -0.44
N ARG A 144 -22.42 -1.49 -1.06
CA ARG A 144 -21.70 -1.15 -2.29
C ARG A 144 -21.21 0.28 -2.19
N GLU A 145 -19.92 0.47 -2.36
CA GLU A 145 -19.29 1.79 -2.32
C GLU A 145 -18.29 1.97 -3.46
N THR A 146 -18.14 3.20 -3.89
CA THR A 146 -17.06 3.64 -4.79
C THR A 146 -16.27 4.68 -4.02
N PHE A 147 -14.96 4.57 -4.03
CA PHE A 147 -14.11 5.50 -3.30
C PHE A 147 -13.04 6.11 -4.22
N TYR A 148 -12.66 7.32 -3.87
CA TYR A 148 -11.58 8.07 -4.49
C TYR A 148 -10.60 8.46 -3.40
N ARG A 149 -9.30 8.23 -3.65
CA ARG A 149 -8.25 8.59 -2.71
C ARG A 149 -7.18 9.38 -3.41
N ILE A 150 -6.77 10.48 -2.82
CA ILE A 150 -5.62 11.27 -3.25
C ILE A 150 -4.57 11.17 -2.15
N SER A 151 -3.34 10.89 -2.51
CA SER A 151 -2.21 10.83 -1.58
C SER A 151 -1.10 11.74 -2.08
N ILE A 152 -0.52 12.51 -1.16
CA ILE A 152 0.65 13.35 -1.42
C ILE A 152 1.70 13.00 -0.37
N GLY A 153 2.91 12.77 -0.81
CA GLY A 153 4.05 12.41 0.05
C GLY A 153 5.32 13.15 -0.35
N LEU A 154 6.21 13.31 0.60
CA LEU A 154 7.54 13.86 0.40
C LEU A 154 8.57 12.78 0.73
N SER A 155 9.46 12.51 -0.21
CA SER A 155 10.62 11.63 -0.01
C SER A 155 11.88 12.45 0.02
N LEU A 156 12.63 12.32 1.11
CA LEU A 156 13.93 12.96 1.32
C LEU A 156 14.96 11.85 1.53
N SER A 157 16.04 11.89 0.78
CA SER A 157 17.20 11.05 1.01
C SER A 157 18.43 11.93 1.04
N ASP A 158 19.23 11.81 2.07
CA ASP A 158 20.47 12.58 2.23
C ASP A 158 21.58 11.68 2.79
N ILE A 159 22.82 12.05 2.50
CA ILE A 159 24.01 11.37 3.03
C ILE A 159 24.43 12.09 4.30
N TRP A 160 24.30 11.39 5.42
CA TRP A 160 24.74 11.84 6.73
C TRP A 160 26.15 11.32 6.99
N PHE A 161 27.00 12.09 7.64
CA PHE A 161 28.36 11.69 8.03
C PHE A 161 29.35 11.55 6.87
N ILE A 162 29.46 12.54 6.03
CA ILE A 162 30.56 12.63 5.06
C ILE A 162 31.86 12.90 5.82
N LYS A 163 32.77 11.93 5.81
CA LYS A 163 34.14 12.13 6.38
C LYS A 163 34.88 13.17 5.54
N ARG A 164 35.17 14.31 6.15
CA ARG A 164 36.03 15.31 5.50
C ARG A 164 37.48 14.79 5.48
N THR A 165 38.05 14.60 4.31
CA THR A 165 39.48 14.35 4.14
C THR A 165 40.18 15.69 4.17
N TYR A 166 40.99 15.94 5.19
CA TYR A 166 41.90 17.08 5.19
C TYR A 166 43.11 16.69 4.33
N GLN A 167 43.40 17.46 3.30
CA GLN A 167 44.69 17.46 2.57
C GLN A 167 45.63 18.44 3.22
#